data_2fe61e29dbf0ba6db642a6d61a5b30bb
#
_entry.id   2fe61e29dbf0ba6db642a6d61a5b30bb
#
_cell.length_a   1.000
_cell.length_b   1.000
_cell.length_c   1.000
_cell.angle_alpha   90.00
_cell.angle_beta   90.00
_cell.angle_gamma   90.00
#
_symmetry.space_group_name_H-M   'P 1'
#
loop_
_entity.id
_entity.type
_entity.pdbx_description
1 polymer ?
#
loop_
_entity_poly.entity_id
_entity_poly.type
_entity_poly.pdbx_seq_one_letter_code
_entity_poly.pdbx_strand_id
1 'polypeptide(L)'
;MKIIRILSSLLVCALLLNTAGAAAEQNVALITREGVRQILAIPGTEAVGARKPDVVIVEYFDYNCPYCKKLVPALKALLAQDPKVGLVYKDWPILGPVSEYAAASALAAGWQGKYLAAHDALIGGPRLAQDDQVDDILQHAGVNMDALKKDRLGHAKDIAALLGRNDDEANAIGLKGTPGVLVGRQLVGGIADLNMLKQLVANARREK
;
A
#
# COMPACT_ATOMS: atom_id res chain seq x y z
N MET A 1 19.49 -75.46 -35.22
CA MET A 1 18.61 -74.29 -35.37
C MET A 1 18.34 -73.73 -33.98
N LYS A 2 18.97 -72.58 -33.60
CA LYS A 2 18.80 -71.92 -32.28
C LYS A 2 18.05 -70.65 -32.52
N ILE A 3 16.85 -70.55 -31.93
CA ILE A 3 16.02 -69.39 -31.97
C ILE A 3 16.41 -68.44 -30.80
N ILE A 4 16.98 -67.28 -31.13
CA ILE A 4 17.32 -66.23 -30.17
C ILE A 4 16.08 -65.37 -29.95
N ARG A 5 15.54 -65.36 -28.72
CA ARG A 5 14.50 -64.46 -28.28
C ARG A 5 15.17 -63.15 -27.83
N ILE A 6 14.85 -62.03 -28.55
CA ILE A 6 15.24 -60.71 -28.18
C ILE A 6 14.12 -60.12 -27.27
N LEU A 7 14.42 -59.93 -25.98
CA LEU A 7 13.56 -59.16 -25.08
C LEU A 7 13.80 -57.66 -25.31
N SER A 8 12.83 -56.99 -25.87
CA SER A 8 12.77 -55.52 -25.93
C SER A 8 12.34 -54.99 -24.58
N SER A 9 13.26 -54.35 -23.88
CA SER A 9 13.00 -53.63 -22.63
C SER A 9 12.48 -52.23 -22.99
N LEU A 10 11.18 -51.99 -22.82
CA LEU A 10 10.56 -50.68 -22.96
C LEU A 10 10.84 -49.86 -21.69
N LEU A 11 11.80 -48.95 -21.78
CA LEU A 11 12.07 -47.93 -20.74
C LEU A 11 11.04 -46.82 -20.87
N VAL A 12 10.01 -46.84 -20.02
CA VAL A 12 9.06 -45.75 -19.89
C VAL A 12 9.70 -44.64 -19.09
N CYS A 13 10.18 -43.60 -19.80
CA CYS A 13 10.70 -42.40 -19.17
C CYS A 13 9.48 -41.51 -18.78
N ALA A 14 9.06 -41.55 -17.51
CA ALA A 14 8.05 -40.65 -16.98
C ALA A 14 8.65 -39.25 -16.89
N LEU A 15 8.32 -38.38 -17.86
CA LEU A 15 8.52 -36.93 -17.73
C LEU A 15 7.58 -36.40 -16.65
N LEU A 16 8.12 -36.16 -15.47
CA LEU A 16 7.47 -35.32 -14.47
C LEU A 16 7.50 -33.87 -14.98
N LEU A 17 6.41 -33.44 -15.59
CA LEU A 17 6.16 -32.02 -15.86
C LEU A 17 6.01 -31.29 -14.51
N ASN A 18 7.09 -30.67 -14.08
CA ASN A 18 7.12 -29.77 -12.95
C ASN A 18 6.42 -28.46 -13.39
N THR A 19 5.09 -28.39 -13.24
CA THR A 19 4.34 -27.13 -13.37
C THR A 19 4.60 -26.28 -12.13
N ALA A 20 5.81 -25.69 -12.04
CA ALA A 20 6.04 -24.57 -11.15
C ALA A 20 5.15 -23.44 -11.67
N GLY A 21 4.04 -23.16 -10.95
CA GLY A 21 3.21 -22.02 -11.19
C GLY A 21 4.10 -20.78 -11.18
N ALA A 22 4.13 -20.06 -12.29
CA ALA A 22 4.78 -18.76 -12.39
C ALA A 22 4.02 -17.79 -11.48
N ALA A 23 4.44 -17.71 -10.22
CA ALA A 23 4.16 -16.54 -9.40
C ALA A 23 4.74 -15.36 -10.18
N ALA A 24 3.91 -14.41 -10.58
CA ALA A 24 4.36 -13.20 -11.23
C ALA A 24 5.45 -12.58 -10.35
N GLU A 25 6.69 -12.57 -10.82
CA GLU A 25 7.82 -11.92 -10.15
C GLU A 25 7.46 -10.43 -10.02
N GLN A 26 7.08 -10.01 -8.83
CA GLN A 26 6.87 -8.59 -8.57
C GLN A 26 8.24 -7.93 -8.57
N ASN A 27 8.45 -7.02 -9.51
CA ASN A 27 9.69 -6.26 -9.62
C ASN A 27 9.87 -5.37 -8.38
N VAL A 28 10.87 -5.68 -7.56
CA VAL A 28 11.29 -4.86 -6.43
C VAL A 28 12.36 -3.89 -6.91
N ALA A 29 12.05 -2.59 -6.92
CA ALA A 29 13.04 -1.55 -7.20
C ALA A 29 13.72 -1.09 -5.90
N LEU A 30 14.96 -0.60 -6.00
CA LEU A 30 15.70 -0.06 -4.84
C LEU A 30 15.79 1.45 -4.92
N ILE A 31 15.28 2.12 -3.88
CA ILE A 31 15.38 3.56 -3.70
C ILE A 31 16.69 3.90 -2.95
N THR A 32 17.27 5.06 -3.25
CA THR A 32 18.48 5.52 -2.57
C THR A 32 18.20 5.79 -1.08
N ARG A 33 19.22 5.67 -0.22
CA ARG A 33 19.08 6.00 1.21
C ARG A 33 18.65 7.45 1.42
N GLU A 34 19.14 8.36 0.59
CA GLU A 34 18.75 9.78 0.62
C GLU A 34 17.28 9.96 0.26
N GLY A 35 16.80 9.33 -0.82
CA GLY A 35 15.39 9.37 -1.19
C GLY A 35 14.46 8.86 -0.09
N VAL A 36 14.82 7.75 0.56
CA VAL A 36 14.04 7.24 1.71
C VAL A 36 14.02 8.25 2.86
N ARG A 37 15.14 8.89 3.18
CA ARG A 37 15.19 9.92 4.23
C ARG A 37 14.28 11.10 3.91
N GLN A 38 14.29 11.57 2.67
CA GLN A 38 13.43 12.67 2.21
C GLN A 38 11.95 12.30 2.33
N ILE A 39 11.55 11.11 1.87
CA ILE A 39 10.16 10.61 1.97
C ILE A 39 9.68 10.56 3.44
N LEU A 40 10.53 10.10 4.35
CA LEU A 40 10.19 9.96 5.77
C LEU A 40 10.27 11.27 6.56
N ALA A 41 10.97 12.29 6.05
CA ALA A 41 11.13 13.58 6.70
C ALA A 41 9.92 14.51 6.55
N ILE A 42 8.97 14.18 5.67
CA ILE A 42 7.84 15.06 5.37
C ILE A 42 6.77 14.94 6.47
N PRO A 43 6.47 16.05 7.19
CA PRO A 43 5.38 16.06 8.15
C PRO A 43 4.01 15.96 7.49
N GLY A 44 3.01 15.55 8.24
CA GLY A 44 1.60 15.62 7.81
C GLY A 44 1.03 14.29 7.35
N THR A 45 1.70 13.18 7.62
CA THR A 45 1.14 11.83 7.48
C THR A 45 1.08 11.15 8.84
N GLU A 46 -0.08 10.59 9.18
CA GLU A 46 -0.20 9.81 10.42
C GLU A 46 0.49 8.45 10.25
N ALA A 47 1.30 8.09 11.26
CA ALA A 47 1.90 6.77 11.33
C ALA A 47 1.11 5.88 12.29
N VAL A 48 0.95 4.62 11.93
CA VAL A 48 0.35 3.57 12.76
C VAL A 48 1.38 2.48 13.09
N GLY A 49 1.12 1.71 14.15
CA GLY A 49 2.01 0.63 14.58
C GLY A 49 3.00 1.06 15.66
N ALA A 50 4.28 0.72 15.50
CA ALA A 50 5.30 0.97 16.50
C ALA A 50 5.55 2.46 16.74
N ARG A 51 5.63 2.88 18.02
CA ARG A 51 6.02 4.27 18.38
C ARG A 51 7.49 4.58 18.06
N LYS A 52 8.37 3.57 18.06
CA LYS A 52 9.78 3.64 17.67
C LYS A 52 10.07 2.47 16.73
N PRO A 53 9.65 2.55 15.47
CA PRO A 53 9.82 1.44 14.55
C PRO A 53 11.30 1.21 14.20
N ASP A 54 11.67 -0.06 14.06
CA ASP A 54 12.93 -0.42 13.45
C ASP A 54 12.82 -0.49 11.91
N VAL A 55 11.62 -0.72 11.38
CA VAL A 55 11.31 -0.62 9.93
C VAL A 55 10.05 0.22 9.77
N VAL A 56 10.08 1.15 8.82
CA VAL A 56 8.92 1.92 8.39
C VAL A 56 8.51 1.45 7.00
N ILE A 57 7.22 1.17 6.86
CA ILE A 57 6.54 0.95 5.59
C ILE A 57 5.89 2.27 5.18
N VAL A 58 5.98 2.64 3.92
CA VAL A 58 5.23 3.75 3.34
C VAL A 58 4.29 3.17 2.28
N GLU A 59 3.00 3.45 2.39
CA GLU A 59 2.00 3.09 1.39
C GLU A 59 1.54 4.33 0.65
N TYR A 60 1.71 4.36 -0.68
CA TYR A 60 1.08 5.32 -1.59
C TYR A 60 -0.22 4.69 -2.09
N PHE A 61 -1.35 5.30 -1.81
CA PHE A 61 -2.65 4.68 -2.03
C PHE A 61 -3.71 5.68 -2.56
N ASP A 62 -4.78 5.11 -3.10
CA ASP A 62 -6.00 5.81 -3.52
C ASP A 62 -7.22 5.09 -2.96
N TYR A 63 -8.18 5.82 -2.41
CA TYR A 63 -9.40 5.24 -1.80
C TYR A 63 -10.28 4.49 -2.79
N ASN A 64 -10.20 4.79 -4.08
CA ASN A 64 -10.92 4.07 -5.15
C ASN A 64 -10.14 2.91 -5.76
N CYS A 65 -8.87 2.74 -5.37
CA CYS A 65 -8.05 1.66 -5.90
C CYS A 65 -8.45 0.30 -5.30
N PRO A 66 -8.96 -0.66 -6.11
CA PRO A 66 -9.35 -1.97 -5.61
C PRO A 66 -8.18 -2.78 -5.09
N TYR A 67 -6.97 -2.51 -5.58
CA TYR A 67 -5.75 -3.18 -5.14
C TYR A 67 -5.26 -2.64 -3.79
N CYS A 68 -5.44 -1.33 -3.51
CA CYS A 68 -5.20 -0.77 -2.19
C CYS A 68 -6.13 -1.41 -1.15
N LYS A 69 -7.43 -1.50 -1.46
CA LYS A 69 -8.41 -2.17 -0.59
C LYS A 69 -8.01 -3.64 -0.29
N LYS A 70 -7.46 -4.36 -1.28
CA LYS A 70 -6.99 -5.75 -1.12
C LYS A 70 -5.71 -5.86 -0.30
N LEU A 71 -4.89 -4.81 -0.23
CA LEU A 71 -3.64 -4.79 0.53
C LEU A 71 -3.88 -4.60 2.05
N VAL A 72 -4.95 -3.90 2.44
CA VAL A 72 -5.27 -3.57 3.83
C VAL A 72 -5.18 -4.76 4.80
N PRO A 73 -5.78 -5.95 4.51
CA PRO A 73 -5.68 -7.09 5.43
C PRO A 73 -4.25 -7.55 5.68
N ALA A 74 -3.39 -7.53 4.67
CA ALA A 74 -1.99 -7.94 4.79
C ALA A 74 -1.18 -6.95 5.65
N LEU A 75 -1.38 -5.64 5.46
CA LEU A 75 -0.75 -4.61 6.29
C LEU A 75 -1.21 -4.68 7.74
N LYS A 76 -2.52 -4.81 7.99
CA LYS A 76 -3.07 -4.97 9.35
C LYS A 76 -2.53 -6.24 10.03
N ALA A 77 -2.46 -7.35 9.31
CA ALA A 77 -1.90 -8.59 9.83
C ALA A 77 -0.40 -8.49 10.14
N LEU A 78 0.37 -7.79 9.31
CA LEU A 78 1.79 -7.55 9.57
C LEU A 78 1.99 -6.72 10.83
N LEU A 79 1.29 -5.58 10.96
CA LEU A 79 1.39 -4.71 12.15
C LEU A 79 1.00 -5.42 13.44
N ALA A 80 -0.02 -6.30 13.39
CA ALA A 80 -0.43 -7.11 14.53
C ALA A 80 0.62 -8.17 14.93
N GLN A 81 1.39 -8.69 13.97
CA GLN A 81 2.39 -9.74 14.18
C GLN A 81 3.79 -9.19 14.49
N ASP A 82 4.06 -7.95 14.11
CA ASP A 82 5.39 -7.33 14.28
C ASP A 82 5.29 -5.94 14.92
N PRO A 83 5.38 -5.86 16.26
CA PRO A 83 5.20 -4.61 17.01
C PRO A 83 6.37 -3.61 16.84
N LYS A 84 7.37 -3.93 16.01
CA LYS A 84 8.50 -3.04 15.68
C LYS A 84 8.37 -2.40 14.30
N VAL A 85 7.31 -2.71 13.56
CA VAL A 85 7.02 -2.09 12.27
C VAL A 85 6.12 -0.88 12.47
N GLY A 86 6.43 0.22 11.78
CA GLY A 86 5.57 1.38 11.60
C GLY A 86 5.07 1.47 10.16
N LEU A 87 3.88 2.04 9.97
CA LEU A 87 3.28 2.28 8.66
C LEU A 87 2.91 3.75 8.53
N VAL A 88 3.33 4.36 7.43
CA VAL A 88 3.00 5.74 7.03
C VAL A 88 2.12 5.68 5.78
N TYR A 89 1.00 6.36 5.83
CA TYR A 89 0.09 6.51 4.71
C TYR A 89 0.43 7.77 3.89
N LYS A 90 0.45 7.63 2.58
CA LYS A 90 0.61 8.73 1.61
C LYS A 90 -0.60 8.73 0.67
N ASP A 91 -1.53 9.64 0.94
CA ASP A 91 -2.68 9.86 0.04
C ASP A 91 -2.16 10.27 -1.36
N TRP A 92 -2.47 9.46 -2.35
CA TRP A 92 -2.09 9.69 -3.76
C TRP A 92 -3.31 9.45 -4.67
N PRO A 93 -4.25 10.43 -4.73
CA PRO A 93 -5.53 10.28 -5.40
C PRO A 93 -5.41 10.46 -6.91
N ILE A 94 -5.11 9.38 -7.63
CA ILE A 94 -4.88 9.38 -9.10
C ILE A 94 -6.06 8.84 -9.91
N LEU A 95 -7.15 8.41 -9.27
CA LEU A 95 -8.29 7.77 -9.92
C LEU A 95 -9.48 8.71 -10.12
N GLY A 96 -9.23 10.01 -10.15
CA GLY A 96 -10.18 11.03 -10.52
C GLY A 96 -10.75 11.87 -9.37
N PRO A 97 -11.69 12.79 -9.68
CA PRO A 97 -12.11 13.84 -8.75
C PRO A 97 -12.67 13.34 -7.41
N VAL A 98 -13.41 12.24 -7.40
CA VAL A 98 -13.94 11.65 -6.16
C VAL A 98 -12.83 11.09 -5.27
N SER A 99 -11.74 10.56 -5.86
CA SER A 99 -10.56 10.16 -5.10
C SER A 99 -9.87 11.36 -4.46
N GLU A 100 -9.74 12.48 -5.19
CA GLU A 100 -9.19 13.73 -4.68
C GLU A 100 -10.05 14.28 -3.53
N TYR A 101 -11.37 14.24 -3.69
CA TYR A 101 -12.31 14.66 -2.66
C TYR A 101 -12.19 13.79 -1.40
N ALA A 102 -12.10 12.47 -1.56
CA ALA A 102 -11.95 11.53 -0.46
C ALA A 102 -10.64 11.75 0.30
N ALA A 103 -9.52 11.90 -0.42
CA ALA A 103 -8.21 12.17 0.17
C ALA A 103 -8.21 13.52 0.93
N ALA A 104 -8.72 14.60 0.31
CA ALA A 104 -8.83 15.89 0.95
C ALA A 104 -9.72 15.87 2.20
N SER A 105 -10.82 15.11 2.17
CA SER A 105 -11.75 14.98 3.30
C SER A 105 -11.14 14.14 4.43
N ALA A 106 -10.43 13.04 4.12
CA ALA A 106 -9.72 12.25 5.13
C ALA A 106 -8.62 13.08 5.83
N LEU A 107 -7.82 13.81 5.04
CA LEU A 107 -6.80 14.72 5.59
C LEU A 107 -7.43 15.82 6.46
N ALA A 108 -8.54 16.41 6.03
CA ALA A 108 -9.26 17.41 6.81
C ALA A 108 -9.81 16.84 8.13
N ALA A 109 -10.24 15.57 8.16
CA ALA A 109 -10.63 14.90 9.38
C ALA A 109 -9.47 14.77 10.39
N GLY A 110 -8.23 14.89 9.94
CA GLY A 110 -7.04 14.92 10.78
C GLY A 110 -7.04 16.07 11.78
N TRP A 111 -7.58 17.25 11.43
CA TRP A 111 -7.73 18.39 12.36
C TRP A 111 -8.70 18.10 13.52
N GLN A 112 -9.53 17.07 13.36
CA GLN A 112 -10.39 16.54 14.42
C GLN A 112 -9.78 15.33 15.14
N GLY A 113 -8.53 14.94 14.82
CA GLY A 113 -7.90 13.69 15.28
C GLY A 113 -8.59 12.44 14.72
N LYS A 114 -9.24 12.55 13.55
CA LYS A 114 -10.07 11.49 12.95
C LYS A 114 -9.51 10.92 11.64
N TYR A 115 -8.28 11.28 11.26
CA TYR A 115 -7.70 10.79 10.00
C TYR A 115 -7.75 9.27 9.88
N LEU A 116 -7.28 8.52 10.88
CA LEU A 116 -7.25 7.05 10.82
C LEU A 116 -8.66 6.44 10.76
N ALA A 117 -9.62 7.01 11.48
CA ALA A 117 -11.01 6.56 11.42
C ALA A 117 -11.60 6.81 10.02
N ALA A 118 -11.34 7.99 9.44
CA ALA A 118 -11.72 8.34 8.08
C ALA A 118 -11.04 7.42 7.06
N HIS A 119 -9.72 7.23 7.18
CA HIS A 119 -8.95 6.34 6.32
C HIS A 119 -9.50 4.91 6.33
N ASP A 120 -9.65 4.31 7.52
CA ASP A 120 -10.15 2.94 7.66
C ASP A 120 -11.54 2.77 7.06
N ALA A 121 -12.43 3.75 7.26
CA ALA A 121 -13.79 3.71 6.73
C ALA A 121 -13.81 3.82 5.19
N LEU A 122 -13.06 4.74 4.61
CA LEU A 122 -13.01 4.95 3.15
C LEU A 122 -12.31 3.80 2.43
N ILE A 123 -11.16 3.36 2.94
CA ILE A 123 -10.40 2.28 2.28
C ILE A 123 -11.10 0.92 2.45
N GLY A 124 -11.81 0.70 3.56
CA GLY A 124 -12.64 -0.48 3.80
C GLY A 124 -14.00 -0.44 3.12
N GLY A 125 -14.44 0.72 2.67
CA GLY A 125 -15.76 0.97 2.07
C GLY A 125 -15.87 0.51 0.61
N PRO A 126 -17.03 0.74 -0.01
CA PRO A 126 -17.26 0.44 -1.42
C PRO A 126 -16.44 1.35 -2.35
N ARG A 127 -16.57 1.15 -3.66
CA ARG A 127 -16.09 2.09 -4.64
C ARG A 127 -16.90 3.40 -4.54
N LEU A 128 -16.19 4.51 -4.49
CA LEU A 128 -16.77 5.84 -4.41
C LEU A 128 -17.12 6.35 -5.81
N ALA A 129 -18.35 6.79 -6.02
CA ALA A 129 -18.82 7.34 -7.29
C ALA A 129 -19.14 8.84 -7.20
N GLN A 130 -19.44 9.35 -6.01
CA GLN A 130 -19.87 10.71 -5.76
C GLN A 130 -19.37 11.21 -4.40
N ASP A 131 -19.27 12.52 -4.23
CA ASP A 131 -18.76 13.16 -3.01
C ASP A 131 -19.65 12.91 -1.79
N ASP A 132 -20.98 12.84 -2.00
CA ASP A 132 -21.95 12.55 -0.93
C ASP A 132 -21.73 11.16 -0.30
N GLN A 133 -21.31 10.15 -1.08
CA GLN A 133 -20.95 8.85 -0.52
C GLN A 133 -19.72 8.94 0.41
N VAL A 134 -18.76 9.80 0.08
CA VAL A 134 -17.60 10.07 0.94
C VAL A 134 -18.09 10.69 2.26
N ASP A 135 -18.94 11.70 2.18
CA ASP A 135 -19.48 12.40 3.34
C ASP A 135 -20.28 11.45 4.24
N ASP A 136 -21.14 10.60 3.67
CA ASP A 136 -21.91 9.59 4.42
C ASP A 136 -21.00 8.62 5.16
N ILE A 137 -19.95 8.11 4.49
CA ILE A 137 -18.97 7.18 5.11
C ILE A 137 -18.25 7.86 6.27
N LEU A 138 -17.81 9.11 6.08
CA LEU A 138 -17.10 9.88 7.10
C LEU A 138 -17.99 10.22 8.30
N GLN A 139 -19.25 10.56 8.05
CA GLN A 139 -20.22 10.79 9.11
C GLN A 139 -20.42 9.53 9.97
N HIS A 140 -20.55 8.36 9.34
CA HIS A 140 -20.65 7.06 10.04
C HIS A 140 -19.37 6.69 10.79
N ALA A 141 -18.21 7.16 10.31
CA ALA A 141 -16.93 7.02 11.02
C ALA A 141 -16.76 7.97 12.21
N GLY A 142 -17.77 8.79 12.51
CA GLY A 142 -17.81 9.73 13.64
C GLY A 142 -17.04 11.02 13.37
N VAL A 143 -16.86 11.43 12.12
CA VAL A 143 -16.34 12.74 11.73
C VAL A 143 -17.47 13.76 11.88
N ASN A 144 -17.16 14.90 12.47
CA ASN A 144 -18.10 16.03 12.51
C ASN A 144 -18.10 16.74 11.15
N MET A 145 -19.21 16.66 10.41
CA MET A 145 -19.30 17.13 9.03
C MET A 145 -19.26 18.66 8.90
N ASP A 146 -19.78 19.40 9.87
CA ASP A 146 -19.69 20.87 9.86
C ASP A 146 -18.25 21.34 10.07
N ALA A 147 -17.55 20.72 11.01
CA ALA A 147 -16.12 20.95 11.21
C ALA A 147 -15.32 20.52 9.98
N LEU A 148 -15.60 19.34 9.40
CA LEU A 148 -14.92 18.84 8.20
C LEU A 148 -14.98 19.83 7.04
N LYS A 149 -16.17 20.35 6.75
CA LYS A 149 -16.37 21.35 5.70
C LYS A 149 -15.54 22.61 5.95
N LYS A 150 -15.53 23.09 7.21
CA LYS A 150 -14.74 24.24 7.61
C LYS A 150 -13.24 23.98 7.51
N ASP A 151 -12.78 22.82 8.00
CA ASP A 151 -11.37 22.45 8.02
C ASP A 151 -10.84 22.23 6.59
N ARG A 152 -11.62 21.56 5.72
CA ARG A 152 -11.27 21.37 4.30
C ARG A 152 -11.11 22.70 3.55
N LEU A 153 -11.96 23.68 3.81
CA LEU A 153 -11.85 25.02 3.21
C LEU A 153 -10.70 25.83 3.82
N GLY A 154 -10.59 25.81 5.15
CA GLY A 154 -9.57 26.57 5.88
C GLY A 154 -8.14 26.09 5.62
N HIS A 155 -7.96 24.80 5.37
CA HIS A 155 -6.66 24.15 5.13
C HIS A 155 -6.47 23.68 3.68
N ALA A 156 -7.27 24.19 2.74
CA ALA A 156 -7.24 23.76 1.35
C ALA A 156 -5.82 23.84 0.72
N LYS A 157 -5.06 24.88 1.05
CA LYS A 157 -3.68 25.06 0.55
C LYS A 157 -2.72 24.02 1.12
N ASP A 158 -2.84 23.71 2.41
CA ASP A 158 -1.98 22.74 3.09
C ASP A 158 -2.26 21.33 2.58
N ILE A 159 -3.55 20.99 2.41
CA ILE A 159 -4.00 19.72 1.84
C ILE A 159 -3.49 19.58 0.40
N ALA A 160 -3.70 20.57 -0.45
CA ALA A 160 -3.22 20.55 -1.84
C ALA A 160 -1.69 20.41 -1.92
N ALA A 161 -0.96 21.12 -1.05
CA ALA A 161 0.49 21.04 -0.99
C ALA A 161 0.96 19.64 -0.54
N LEU A 162 0.26 18.99 0.40
CA LEU A 162 0.59 17.63 0.83
C LEU A 162 0.32 16.61 -0.28
N LEU A 163 -0.85 16.67 -0.91
CA LEU A 163 -1.20 15.78 -2.03
C LEU A 163 -0.24 15.96 -3.21
N GLY A 164 0.12 17.21 -3.55
CA GLY A 164 1.10 17.51 -4.58
C GLY A 164 2.49 16.92 -4.26
N ARG A 165 2.96 17.05 -3.03
CA ARG A 165 4.22 16.41 -2.60
C ARG A 165 4.18 14.89 -2.69
N ASN A 166 3.06 14.26 -2.30
CA ASN A 166 2.92 12.81 -2.41
C ASN A 166 2.95 12.35 -3.88
N ASP A 167 2.34 13.14 -4.79
CA ASP A 167 2.39 12.89 -6.24
C ASP A 167 3.82 13.03 -6.78
N ASP A 168 4.51 14.12 -6.46
CA ASP A 168 5.90 14.35 -6.86
C ASP A 168 6.83 13.23 -6.36
N GLU A 169 6.68 12.82 -5.09
CA GLU A 169 7.46 11.71 -4.52
C GLU A 169 7.20 10.39 -5.23
N ALA A 170 5.93 10.03 -5.42
CA ALA A 170 5.53 8.79 -6.08
C ALA A 170 6.09 8.70 -7.50
N ASN A 171 6.00 9.81 -8.24
CA ASN A 171 6.55 9.93 -9.59
C ASN A 171 8.10 9.86 -9.59
N ALA A 172 8.76 10.56 -8.66
CA ALA A 172 10.22 10.58 -8.55
C ALA A 172 10.82 9.20 -8.23
N ILE A 173 10.13 8.37 -7.43
CA ILE A 173 10.56 6.99 -7.15
C ILE A 173 10.09 5.98 -8.20
N GLY A 174 9.41 6.43 -9.25
CA GLY A 174 9.04 5.62 -10.41
C GLY A 174 7.76 4.81 -10.28
N LEU A 175 6.90 5.11 -9.31
CA LEU A 175 5.57 4.50 -9.22
C LEU A 175 4.73 4.85 -10.45
N LYS A 176 3.93 3.90 -10.92
CA LYS A 176 3.04 4.04 -12.09
C LYS A 176 1.56 3.89 -11.74
N GLY A 177 1.26 3.72 -10.45
CA GLY A 177 -0.09 3.54 -9.94
C GLY A 177 -0.08 3.07 -8.50
N THR A 178 -1.28 2.92 -7.95
CA THR A 178 -1.51 2.48 -6.59
C THR A 178 -1.93 1.01 -6.50
N PRO A 179 -1.60 0.32 -5.40
CA PRO A 179 -0.73 0.77 -4.32
C PRO A 179 0.75 0.77 -4.71
N GLY A 180 1.52 1.69 -4.11
CA GLY A 180 2.97 1.61 -4.05
C GLY A 180 3.40 1.37 -2.61
N VAL A 181 4.26 0.38 -2.37
CA VAL A 181 4.73 0.02 -1.02
C VAL A 181 6.24 0.14 -0.95
N LEU A 182 6.73 1.03 -0.08
CA LEU A 182 8.16 1.18 0.19
C LEU A 182 8.47 0.60 1.57
N VAL A 183 9.40 -0.37 1.65
CA VAL A 183 9.85 -1.00 2.91
C VAL A 183 11.37 -0.87 3.00
N GLY A 184 11.86 -0.04 3.91
CA GLY A 184 13.26 0.36 3.89
C GLY A 184 13.58 1.01 2.54
N ARG A 185 14.44 0.37 1.72
CA ARG A 185 14.79 0.85 0.37
C ARG A 185 14.05 0.13 -0.75
N GLN A 186 13.28 -0.90 -0.42
CA GLN A 186 12.63 -1.79 -1.37
C GLN A 186 11.25 -1.24 -1.75
N LEU A 187 11.08 -0.85 -3.02
CA LEU A 187 9.83 -0.35 -3.59
C LEU A 187 9.14 -1.44 -4.40
N VAL A 188 7.88 -1.68 -4.09
CA VAL A 188 6.99 -2.60 -4.80
C VAL A 188 5.80 -1.84 -5.34
N GLY A 189 5.53 -1.93 -6.63
CA GLY A 189 4.29 -1.47 -7.25
C GLY A 189 3.25 -2.60 -7.28
N GLY A 190 2.03 -2.31 -6.83
CA GLY A 190 0.95 -3.29 -6.79
C GLY A 190 0.78 -4.00 -5.45
N ILE A 191 0.07 -5.14 -5.45
CA ILE A 191 -0.29 -5.86 -4.22
C ILE A 191 0.92 -6.62 -3.68
N ALA A 192 1.27 -6.38 -2.41
CA ALA A 192 2.16 -7.23 -1.64
C ALA A 192 1.34 -8.08 -0.66
N ASP A 193 1.45 -9.40 -0.73
CA ASP A 193 0.84 -10.26 0.27
C ASP A 193 1.60 -10.22 1.60
N LEU A 194 1.04 -10.84 2.64
CA LEU A 194 1.65 -10.85 3.97
C LEU A 194 3.05 -11.49 3.97
N ASN A 195 3.27 -12.55 3.18
CA ASN A 195 4.57 -13.22 3.14
C ASN A 195 5.62 -12.34 2.48
N MET A 196 5.27 -11.68 1.39
CA MET A 196 6.13 -10.70 0.74
C MET A 196 6.46 -9.53 1.66
N LEU A 197 5.47 -8.95 2.35
CA LEU A 197 5.69 -7.87 3.32
C LEU A 197 6.66 -8.29 4.43
N LYS A 198 6.52 -9.52 4.98
CA LYS A 198 7.46 -10.07 5.97
C LYS A 198 8.88 -10.21 5.42
N GLN A 199 9.04 -10.67 4.18
CA GLN A 199 10.33 -10.78 3.53
C GLN A 199 10.99 -9.41 3.34
N LEU A 200 10.24 -8.41 2.87
CA LEU A 200 10.71 -7.03 2.70
C LEU A 200 11.17 -6.42 4.04
N VAL A 201 10.41 -6.63 5.11
CA VAL A 201 10.77 -6.19 6.46
C VAL A 201 12.05 -6.88 6.94
N ALA A 202 12.16 -8.20 6.75
CA ALA A 202 13.36 -8.95 7.13
C ALA A 202 14.60 -8.49 6.33
N ASN A 203 14.44 -8.18 5.04
CA ASN A 203 15.51 -7.62 4.21
C ASN A 203 15.93 -6.22 4.71
N ALA A 204 14.96 -5.33 4.96
CA ALA A 204 15.23 -3.98 5.45
C ALA A 204 16.00 -3.99 6.79
N ARG A 205 15.74 -4.97 7.65
CA ARG A 205 16.49 -5.16 8.91
C ARG A 205 17.93 -5.59 8.70
N ARG A 206 18.22 -6.35 7.64
CA ARG A 206 19.59 -6.78 7.31
C ARG A 206 20.45 -5.69 6.63
N GLU A 207 19.82 -4.69 6.04
CA GLU A 207 20.50 -3.58 5.34
C GLU A 207 20.90 -2.42 6.27
N LYS A 208 20.57 -2.49 7.56
CA LYS A 208 21.00 -1.53 8.58
C LYS A 208 22.41 -1.82 9.01
#